data_51bde5380fde7da652a4373fb7035e29
#
_entry.id   51bde5380fde7da652a4373fb7035e29
#
_cell.length_a   1.000
_cell.length_b   1.000
_cell.length_c   1.000
_cell.angle_alpha   90.00
_cell.angle_beta   90.00
_cell.angle_gamma   90.00
#
_symmetry.space_group_name_H-M   'P 1'
#
loop_
_entity.id
_entity.type
_entity.pdbx_description
1 polymer ?
#
loop_
_entity_poly.entity_id
_entity_poly.type
_entity_poly.pdbx_seq_one_letter_code
_entity_poly.pdbx_strand_id
1 'polypeptide(L)'
;MDKMKKSLFLLFCFLAAVTAGAQDGAHSYMVLRLPVSSHVAALGGENISAIEDTPWAGWANPALYSCVSDRSLGVDFMTYADGGSWMGAQYVMAFGDRHTGAVTAQYMNYGRMDETDASGMVLGTFAPKDIVIGAGYSYLLSDRWAGGAALKAVYSKYADFSAFAFAVDLGLNYYDEEADFSFSAALRNVGAQLKSFDGLTERVPFNLQLGFTKGMAHAPVRFSVTLTDLTRWSSDDYYHPEGEKLSFGKKVLNHFAVGVDILPTSYLYLSAGYNFRRAYELKAAGSSHMAGLTLGGGLQLKRFKAGISYAKYHVSTASLAFNVAYCL
;
A
#
# COMPACT_ATOMS: atom_id res chain seq x y z
N MET A 1 4.58 36.39 -8.71
CA MET A 1 5.64 35.56 -9.32
C MET A 1 6.70 35.09 -8.30
N ASP A 2 7.02 35.88 -7.28
CA ASP A 2 8.08 35.54 -6.31
C ASP A 2 7.69 34.48 -5.25
N LYS A 3 6.46 34.53 -4.75
CA LYS A 3 5.96 33.54 -3.79
C LYS A 3 5.87 32.10 -4.40
N MET A 4 5.47 31.99 -5.65
CA MET A 4 5.35 30.70 -6.35
C MET A 4 6.75 30.10 -6.62
N LYS A 5 7.74 30.91 -6.96
CA LYS A 5 9.14 30.47 -7.12
C LYS A 5 9.75 30.00 -5.81
N LYS A 6 9.45 30.69 -4.69
CA LYS A 6 9.91 30.28 -3.35
C LYS A 6 9.26 28.97 -2.89
N SER A 7 7.96 28.77 -3.16
CA SER A 7 7.28 27.51 -2.85
C SER A 7 7.80 26.36 -3.70
N LEU A 8 8.06 26.59 -4.99
CA LEU A 8 8.65 25.60 -5.89
C LEU A 8 10.10 25.24 -5.49
N PHE A 9 10.88 26.22 -5.06
CA PHE A 9 12.24 26.03 -4.56
C PHE A 9 12.26 25.25 -3.23
N LEU A 10 11.35 25.57 -2.30
CA LEU A 10 11.18 24.81 -1.05
C LEU A 10 10.75 23.36 -1.32
N LEU A 11 9.84 23.15 -2.27
CA LEU A 11 9.43 21.81 -2.71
C LEU A 11 10.60 21.05 -3.33
N PHE A 12 11.42 21.72 -4.13
CA PHE A 12 12.61 21.12 -4.75
C PHE A 12 13.71 20.81 -3.72
N CYS A 13 13.94 21.71 -2.73
CA CYS A 13 14.84 21.45 -1.62
C CYS A 13 14.35 20.29 -0.72
N PHE A 14 13.04 20.19 -0.51
CA PHE A 14 12.44 19.08 0.24
C PHE A 14 12.61 17.74 -0.50
N LEU A 15 12.38 17.72 -1.81
CA LEU A 15 12.65 16.56 -2.67
C LEU A 15 14.14 16.19 -2.72
N ALA A 16 15.03 17.17 -2.75
CA ALA A 16 16.48 16.92 -2.75
C ALA A 16 16.99 16.39 -1.39
N ALA A 17 16.38 16.81 -0.28
CA ALA A 17 16.70 16.30 1.06
C ALA A 17 16.32 14.83 1.24
N VAL A 18 15.32 14.32 0.51
CA VAL A 18 14.88 12.92 0.55
C VAL A 18 15.87 11.98 -0.17
N THR A 19 16.71 12.51 -1.09
CA THR A 19 17.68 11.70 -1.85
C THR A 19 19.01 11.47 -1.13
N ALA A 20 19.25 12.15 0.00
CA ALA A 20 20.48 11.99 0.76
C ALA A 20 20.40 10.78 1.69
N GLY A 21 20.78 9.62 1.19
CA GLY A 21 21.09 8.45 2.04
C GLY A 21 20.25 7.22 1.78
N ALA A 22 20.23 6.71 0.57
CA ALA A 22 19.85 5.32 0.31
C ALA A 22 21.04 4.42 0.68
N GLN A 23 21.10 3.99 1.92
CA GLN A 23 21.96 2.88 2.34
C GLN A 23 21.05 1.78 2.85
N ASP A 24 21.24 0.59 2.30
CA ASP A 24 20.43 -0.59 2.53
C ASP A 24 20.48 -1.05 3.98
N GLY A 25 19.31 -1.18 4.53
CA GLY A 25 19.00 -2.00 5.65
C GLY A 25 17.59 -2.53 5.42
N ALA A 26 17.26 -3.70 5.91
CA ALA A 26 15.91 -4.21 5.89
C ALA A 26 14.95 -3.10 6.34
N HIS A 27 13.97 -2.78 5.50
CA HIS A 27 13.02 -1.73 5.83
C HIS A 27 12.17 -2.18 6.99
N SER A 28 12.23 -1.46 8.08
CA SER A 28 11.26 -1.58 9.16
C SER A 28 9.93 -0.98 8.77
N TYR A 29 8.92 -1.23 9.58
CA TYR A 29 7.57 -0.72 9.35
C TYR A 29 6.92 -1.21 8.03
N MET A 30 7.22 -2.46 7.64
CA MET A 30 6.66 -3.08 6.43
C MET A 30 5.13 -3.18 6.46
N VAL A 31 4.50 -3.09 7.61
CA VAL A 31 3.05 -2.97 7.78
C VAL A 31 2.48 -1.82 6.95
N LEU A 32 3.23 -0.72 6.74
CA LEU A 32 2.84 0.42 5.91
C LEU A 32 2.79 0.10 4.40
N ARG A 33 3.41 -1.00 3.97
CA ARG A 33 3.41 -1.45 2.57
C ARG A 33 2.36 -2.52 2.27
N LEU A 34 1.75 -3.11 3.29
CA LEU A 34 0.70 -4.10 3.08
C LEU A 34 -0.53 -3.44 2.43
N PRO A 35 -1.14 -4.07 1.41
CA PRO A 35 -2.39 -3.58 0.85
C PRO A 35 -3.52 -3.79 1.87
N VAL A 36 -4.23 -2.72 2.15
CA VAL A 36 -5.38 -2.73 3.05
C VAL A 36 -6.63 -3.27 2.34
N SER A 37 -6.81 -2.93 1.07
CA SER A 37 -7.92 -3.39 0.25
C SER A 37 -7.65 -4.78 -0.33
N SER A 38 -8.62 -5.70 -0.23
CA SER A 38 -8.57 -6.99 -0.94
C SER A 38 -8.54 -6.79 -2.46
N HIS A 39 -9.21 -5.76 -2.98
CA HIS A 39 -9.17 -5.43 -4.40
C HIS A 39 -7.79 -4.93 -4.84
N VAL A 40 -7.18 -3.99 -4.11
CA VAL A 40 -5.79 -3.58 -4.36
C VAL A 40 -4.83 -4.77 -4.27
N ALA A 41 -5.04 -5.66 -3.29
CA ALA A 41 -4.25 -6.88 -3.17
C ALA A 41 -4.38 -7.78 -4.40
N ALA A 42 -5.60 -7.92 -4.95
CA ALA A 42 -5.88 -8.70 -6.17
C ALA A 42 -5.29 -8.07 -7.44
N LEU A 43 -5.11 -6.76 -7.49
CA LEU A 43 -4.51 -6.02 -8.61
C LEU A 43 -2.97 -5.88 -8.51
N GLY A 44 -2.30 -6.84 -7.90
CA GLY A 44 -0.84 -6.85 -7.74
C GLY A 44 -0.34 -6.23 -6.42
N GLY A 45 -1.24 -5.71 -5.58
CA GLY A 45 -0.94 -5.18 -4.24
C GLY A 45 -0.45 -3.72 -4.18
N GLU A 46 -0.38 -3.02 -5.31
CA GLU A 46 0.20 -1.67 -5.40
C GLU A 46 -0.69 -0.65 -6.14
N ASN A 47 -1.94 -0.99 -6.45
CA ASN A 47 -2.81 -0.10 -7.22
C ASN A 47 -3.15 1.17 -6.44
N ILE A 48 -3.00 2.35 -7.09
CA ILE A 48 -3.26 3.69 -6.54
C ILE A 48 -4.24 4.50 -7.39
N SER A 49 -4.79 3.92 -8.45
CA SER A 49 -5.61 4.64 -9.46
C SER A 49 -6.97 4.01 -9.75
N ALA A 50 -7.29 2.86 -9.18
CA ALA A 50 -8.61 2.28 -9.28
C ALA A 50 -9.64 3.15 -8.53
N ILE A 51 -10.63 3.65 -9.26
CA ILE A 51 -11.72 4.43 -8.68
C ILE A 51 -12.74 3.47 -8.09
N GLU A 52 -12.88 3.55 -6.77
CA GLU A 52 -13.75 2.68 -5.99
C GLU A 52 -14.44 3.45 -4.87
N ASP A 53 -15.72 3.18 -4.69
CA ASP A 53 -16.46 3.67 -3.55
C ASP A 53 -16.25 2.74 -2.34
N THR A 54 -15.02 2.67 -1.84
CA THR A 54 -14.67 1.87 -0.66
C THR A 54 -13.79 2.67 0.30
N PRO A 55 -13.95 2.52 1.63
CA PRO A 55 -13.15 3.26 2.61
C PRO A 55 -11.64 3.07 2.43
N TRP A 56 -11.23 1.93 1.85
CA TRP A 56 -9.82 1.55 1.70
C TRP A 56 -9.08 2.25 0.56
N ALA A 57 -9.81 2.81 -0.41
CA ALA A 57 -9.20 3.45 -1.59
C ALA A 57 -8.18 4.52 -1.20
N GLY A 58 -8.51 5.35 -0.21
CA GLY A 58 -7.65 6.43 0.24
C GLY A 58 -6.39 6.01 1.00
N TRP A 59 -6.29 4.77 1.48
CA TRP A 59 -5.04 4.28 2.08
C TRP A 59 -3.92 4.12 1.05
N ALA A 60 -4.27 3.68 -0.14
CA ALA A 60 -3.31 3.55 -1.24
C ALA A 60 -2.93 4.93 -1.82
N ASN A 61 -3.91 5.83 -1.96
CA ASN A 61 -3.74 7.19 -2.45
C ASN A 61 -4.76 8.11 -1.75
N PRO A 62 -4.34 9.04 -0.87
CA PRO A 62 -5.27 9.88 -0.11
C PRO A 62 -6.24 10.70 -0.97
N ALA A 63 -5.90 11.01 -2.23
CA ALA A 63 -6.81 11.70 -3.14
C ALA A 63 -8.09 10.90 -3.44
N LEU A 64 -8.04 9.56 -3.34
CA LEU A 64 -9.18 8.68 -3.62
C LEU A 64 -10.23 8.66 -2.52
N TYR A 65 -9.99 9.25 -1.35
CA TYR A 65 -11.07 9.45 -0.36
C TYR A 65 -12.21 10.28 -0.93
N SER A 66 -11.95 11.16 -1.91
CA SER A 66 -12.99 11.94 -2.61
C SER A 66 -14.00 11.10 -3.38
N CYS A 67 -13.67 9.84 -3.70
CA CYS A 67 -14.54 8.91 -4.42
C CYS A 67 -15.41 8.05 -3.49
N VAL A 68 -15.24 8.20 -2.16
CA VAL A 68 -15.90 7.36 -1.16
C VAL A 68 -17.20 8.01 -0.70
N SER A 69 -18.28 7.22 -0.67
CA SER A 69 -19.57 7.63 -0.13
C SER A 69 -19.46 8.11 1.33
N ASP A 70 -20.28 9.11 1.68
CA ASP A 70 -20.33 9.64 3.05
C ASP A 70 -20.65 8.55 4.07
N ARG A 71 -20.03 8.67 5.26
CA ARG A 71 -20.22 7.80 6.44
C ARG A 71 -20.01 6.32 6.13
N SER A 72 -18.93 6.01 5.41
CA SER A 72 -18.55 4.64 5.08
C SER A 72 -17.62 4.08 6.16
N LEU A 73 -17.98 2.92 6.71
CA LEU A 73 -17.17 2.14 7.67
C LEU A 73 -16.67 0.88 6.98
N GLY A 74 -15.40 0.58 7.09
CA GLY A 74 -14.77 -0.64 6.58
C GLY A 74 -13.98 -1.37 7.66
N VAL A 75 -13.99 -2.69 7.60
CA VAL A 75 -13.16 -3.59 8.40
C VAL A 75 -12.44 -4.58 7.51
N ASP A 76 -11.21 -4.92 7.88
CA ASP A 76 -10.28 -5.68 7.08
C ASP A 76 -9.62 -6.76 7.92
N PHE A 77 -9.35 -7.89 7.29
CA PHE A 77 -8.59 -8.98 7.88
C PHE A 77 -7.71 -9.63 6.81
N MET A 78 -6.47 -9.96 7.16
CA MET A 78 -5.57 -10.72 6.29
C MET A 78 -4.78 -11.75 7.10
N THR A 79 -4.72 -12.98 6.60
CA THR A 79 -3.81 -13.99 7.13
C THR A 79 -2.38 -13.69 6.69
N TYR A 80 -1.42 -13.89 7.57
CA TYR A 80 0.00 -13.71 7.29
C TYR A 80 0.80 -14.95 7.65
N ALA A 81 2.11 -14.95 7.35
CA ALA A 81 2.99 -16.07 7.62
C ALA A 81 3.01 -16.46 9.10
N ASP A 82 3.30 -17.71 9.38
CA ASP A 82 3.57 -18.29 10.71
C ASP A 82 2.47 -18.02 11.76
N GLY A 83 1.20 -18.04 11.31
CA GLY A 83 0.06 -17.76 12.18
C GLY A 83 -0.14 -16.28 12.48
N GLY A 84 0.60 -15.40 11.82
CA GLY A 84 0.42 -13.97 11.88
C GLY A 84 -0.91 -13.53 11.22
N SER A 85 -1.37 -12.35 11.60
CA SER A 85 -2.58 -11.75 11.03
C SER A 85 -2.50 -10.23 11.06
N TRP A 86 -3.12 -9.62 10.06
CA TRP A 86 -3.32 -8.20 10.00
C TRP A 86 -4.81 -7.87 10.00
N MET A 87 -5.17 -6.83 10.73
CA MET A 87 -6.54 -6.33 10.85
C MET A 87 -6.55 -4.83 10.68
N GLY A 88 -7.63 -4.30 10.10
CA GLY A 88 -7.83 -2.87 9.93
C GLY A 88 -9.28 -2.45 10.11
N ALA A 89 -9.45 -1.19 10.45
CA ALA A 89 -10.74 -0.51 10.43
C ALA A 89 -10.55 0.92 9.91
N GLN A 90 -11.50 1.37 9.08
CA GLN A 90 -11.47 2.71 8.49
C GLN A 90 -12.87 3.31 8.51
N TYR A 91 -12.93 4.60 8.83
CA TYR A 91 -14.14 5.39 8.73
C TYR A 91 -13.89 6.62 7.86
N VAL A 92 -14.75 6.83 6.89
CA VAL A 92 -14.69 7.95 5.94
C VAL A 92 -15.95 8.77 6.07
N MET A 93 -15.80 10.09 6.08
CA MET A 93 -16.90 11.05 6.16
C MET A 93 -16.66 12.22 5.22
N ALA A 94 -17.68 12.57 4.44
CA ALA A 94 -17.68 13.77 3.61
C ALA A 94 -18.10 15.01 4.42
N PHE A 95 -17.48 16.15 4.14
CA PHE A 95 -17.79 17.45 4.72
C PHE A 95 -18.19 18.42 3.59
N GLY A 96 -19.46 18.37 3.18
CA GLY A 96 -19.95 19.07 1.99
C GLY A 96 -19.51 18.39 0.70
N ASP A 97 -19.48 19.14 -0.40
CA ASP A 97 -19.38 18.59 -1.76
C ASP A 97 -17.91 18.30 -2.19
N ARG A 98 -16.92 18.84 -1.50
CA ARG A 98 -15.52 18.80 -1.94
C ARG A 98 -14.53 18.24 -0.94
N HIS A 99 -14.93 18.06 0.31
CA HIS A 99 -14.05 17.70 1.40
C HIS A 99 -14.37 16.33 1.95
N THR A 100 -13.41 15.46 2.06
CA THR A 100 -13.57 14.13 2.66
C THR A 100 -12.45 13.87 3.66
N GLY A 101 -12.83 13.46 4.86
CA GLY A 101 -11.91 13.05 5.90
C GLY A 101 -12.00 11.56 6.19
N ALA A 102 -10.93 10.98 6.68
CA ALA A 102 -10.88 9.58 7.07
C ALA A 102 -10.05 9.39 8.34
N VAL A 103 -10.40 8.36 9.11
CA VAL A 103 -9.58 7.84 10.19
C VAL A 103 -9.36 6.35 9.99
N THR A 104 -8.17 5.87 10.33
CA THR A 104 -7.78 4.47 10.14
C THR A 104 -7.09 3.95 11.38
N ALA A 105 -7.30 2.67 11.68
CA ALA A 105 -6.56 1.94 12.69
C ALA A 105 -6.20 0.56 12.13
N GLN A 106 -4.96 0.13 12.33
CA GLN A 106 -4.47 -1.17 11.88
C GLN A 106 -3.67 -1.83 12.97
N TYR A 107 -3.74 -3.15 13.00
CA TYR A 107 -3.01 -4.00 13.91
C TYR A 107 -2.39 -5.17 13.14
N MET A 108 -1.09 -5.30 13.22
CA MET A 108 -0.34 -6.44 12.69
C MET A 108 0.19 -7.28 13.84
N ASN A 109 -0.12 -8.56 13.82
CA ASN A 109 0.48 -9.57 14.67
C ASN A 109 1.32 -10.49 13.77
N TYR A 110 2.60 -10.62 14.07
CA TYR A 110 3.53 -11.44 13.27
C TYR A 110 3.55 -12.92 13.69
N GLY A 111 2.68 -13.33 14.62
CA GLY A 111 2.70 -14.67 15.17
C GLY A 111 3.63 -14.80 16.37
N ARG A 112 3.83 -16.02 16.83
CA ARG A 112 4.76 -16.34 17.92
C ARG A 112 6.11 -16.71 17.35
N MET A 113 7.16 -16.15 17.94
CA MET A 113 8.56 -16.42 17.61
C MET A 113 9.29 -16.90 18.87
N ASP A 114 10.20 -17.84 18.71
CA ASP A 114 11.05 -18.31 19.79
C ASP A 114 12.12 -17.26 20.10
N GLU A 115 12.30 -16.99 21.38
CA GLU A 115 13.42 -16.23 21.90
C GLU A 115 14.58 -17.20 22.21
N THR A 116 15.70 -17.04 21.51
CA THR A 116 16.85 -17.92 21.65
C THR A 116 18.08 -17.16 22.15
N ASP A 117 18.92 -17.83 22.93
CA ASP A 117 20.24 -17.32 23.26
C ASP A 117 21.26 -17.50 22.11
N ALA A 118 22.50 -17.04 22.33
CA ALA A 118 23.57 -17.17 21.34
C ALA A 118 23.97 -18.63 21.03
N SER A 119 23.56 -19.59 21.84
CA SER A 119 23.77 -21.03 21.61
C SER A 119 22.62 -21.71 20.89
N GLY A 120 21.53 -20.97 20.62
CA GLY A 120 20.32 -21.49 20.00
C GLY A 120 19.35 -22.15 20.98
N MET A 121 19.57 -22.05 22.30
CA MET A 121 18.63 -22.55 23.30
C MET A 121 17.42 -21.63 23.39
N VAL A 122 16.22 -22.21 23.33
CA VAL A 122 14.98 -21.47 23.49
C VAL A 122 14.81 -21.02 24.95
N LEU A 123 14.77 -19.71 25.17
CA LEU A 123 14.57 -19.09 26.47
C LEU A 123 13.10 -18.76 26.76
N GLY A 124 12.33 -18.50 25.71
CA GLY A 124 10.95 -18.12 25.80
C GLY A 124 10.29 -17.93 24.43
N THR A 125 9.14 -17.29 24.41
CA THR A 125 8.45 -16.90 23.16
C THR A 125 7.95 -15.46 23.26
N PHE A 126 7.99 -14.73 22.16
CA PHE A 126 7.41 -13.39 22.05
C PHE A 126 6.54 -13.26 20.79
N ALA A 127 5.69 -12.26 20.74
CA ALA A 127 4.83 -11.98 19.60
C ALA A 127 5.06 -10.53 19.13
N PRO A 128 5.81 -10.33 18.04
CA PRO A 128 5.99 -9.00 17.46
C PRO A 128 4.67 -8.44 16.96
N LYS A 129 4.51 -7.12 17.10
CA LYS A 129 3.28 -6.43 16.66
C LYS A 129 3.55 -4.99 16.26
N ASP A 130 2.76 -4.54 15.27
CA ASP A 130 2.68 -3.15 14.89
C ASP A 130 1.25 -2.64 15.04
N ILE A 131 1.12 -1.40 15.48
CA ILE A 131 -0.13 -0.65 15.55
C ILE A 131 0.05 0.59 14.68
N VAL A 132 -0.86 0.81 13.74
CA VAL A 132 -0.88 2.01 12.91
C VAL A 132 -2.18 2.76 13.13
N ILE A 133 -2.07 4.05 13.42
CA ILE A 133 -3.22 4.96 13.47
C ILE A 133 -2.98 6.04 12.41
N GLY A 134 -4.00 6.35 11.63
CA GLY A 134 -3.91 7.32 10.55
C GLY A 134 -5.11 8.25 10.49
N ALA A 135 -4.88 9.44 9.95
CA ALA A 135 -5.92 10.37 9.55
C ALA A 135 -5.64 10.84 8.13
N GLY A 136 -6.66 10.83 7.28
CA GLY A 136 -6.56 11.22 5.88
C GLY A 136 -7.55 12.34 5.56
N TYR A 137 -7.20 13.12 4.54
CA TYR A 137 -8.03 14.19 4.02
C TYR A 137 -7.86 14.28 2.52
N SER A 138 -8.97 14.49 1.81
CA SER A 138 -9.04 14.71 0.37
C SER A 138 -9.84 15.95 0.05
N TYR A 139 -9.47 16.62 -1.04
CA TYR A 139 -10.14 17.78 -1.57
C TYR A 139 -10.30 17.68 -3.09
N LEU A 140 -11.53 17.87 -3.56
CA LEU A 140 -11.83 18.00 -5.00
C LEU A 140 -11.37 19.37 -5.51
N LEU A 141 -10.24 19.38 -6.21
CA LEU A 141 -9.67 20.59 -6.84
C LEU A 141 -10.53 21.07 -8.01
N SER A 142 -11.08 20.13 -8.76
CA SER A 142 -12.05 20.34 -9.86
C SER A 142 -12.87 19.08 -10.04
N ASP A 143 -13.78 19.07 -11.02
CA ASP A 143 -14.64 17.91 -11.32
C ASP A 143 -13.84 16.65 -11.72
N ARG A 144 -12.60 16.81 -12.18
CA ARG A 144 -11.71 15.73 -12.62
C ARG A 144 -10.46 15.53 -11.77
N TRP A 145 -10.12 16.50 -10.90
CA TRP A 145 -8.91 16.45 -10.11
C TRP A 145 -9.20 16.44 -8.62
N ALA A 146 -8.57 15.51 -7.92
CA ALA A 146 -8.55 15.44 -6.47
C ALA A 146 -7.13 15.43 -5.94
N GLY A 147 -6.91 16.12 -4.83
CA GLY A 147 -5.67 16.06 -4.06
C GLY A 147 -5.95 15.53 -2.66
N GLY A 148 -4.97 14.88 -2.04
CA GLY A 148 -5.15 14.36 -0.69
C GLY A 148 -3.85 14.27 0.08
N ALA A 149 -3.98 14.21 1.41
CA ALA A 149 -2.89 13.98 2.33
C ALA A 149 -3.33 13.04 3.45
N ALA A 150 -2.42 12.24 3.97
CA ALA A 150 -2.67 11.41 5.14
C ALA A 150 -1.47 11.45 6.09
N LEU A 151 -1.74 11.42 7.38
CA LEU A 151 -0.75 11.28 8.45
C LEU A 151 -0.91 9.90 9.09
N LYS A 152 0.21 9.22 9.34
CA LYS A 152 0.27 7.89 9.94
C LYS A 152 1.24 7.90 11.11
N ALA A 153 0.84 7.31 12.22
CA ALA A 153 1.69 7.03 13.37
C ALA A 153 1.81 5.51 13.53
N VAL A 154 3.02 5.01 13.70
CA VAL A 154 3.31 3.58 13.83
C VAL A 154 3.99 3.35 15.16
N TYR A 155 3.42 2.45 15.95
CA TYR A 155 4.02 1.90 17.15
C TYR A 155 4.34 0.43 16.92
N SER A 156 5.61 0.07 17.09
CA SER A 156 6.12 -1.29 16.93
C SER A 156 6.64 -1.81 18.25
N LYS A 157 6.33 -3.07 18.56
CA LYS A 157 6.87 -3.77 19.73
C LYS A 157 7.39 -5.14 19.32
N TYR A 158 8.68 -5.40 19.61
CA TYR A 158 9.40 -6.65 19.35
C TYR A 158 10.13 -7.06 20.62
N ALA A 159 9.71 -8.15 21.23
CA ALA A 159 10.16 -8.58 22.56
C ALA A 159 10.09 -7.42 23.57
N ASP A 160 11.23 -7.02 24.14
CA ASP A 160 11.33 -5.93 25.11
C ASP A 160 11.53 -4.55 24.46
N PHE A 161 11.81 -4.51 23.16
CA PHE A 161 12.06 -3.27 22.43
C PHE A 161 10.78 -2.67 21.86
N SER A 162 10.73 -1.34 21.80
CA SER A 162 9.65 -0.64 21.13
C SER A 162 10.17 0.54 20.31
N ALA A 163 9.57 0.77 19.17
CA ALA A 163 9.87 1.89 18.30
C ALA A 163 8.61 2.69 17.97
N PHE A 164 8.81 3.93 17.58
CA PHE A 164 7.74 4.81 17.13
C PHE A 164 8.19 5.59 15.90
N ALA A 165 7.35 5.63 14.88
CA ALA A 165 7.59 6.37 13.67
C ALA A 165 6.33 7.13 13.25
N PHE A 166 6.50 8.15 12.43
CA PHE A 166 5.41 8.80 11.71
C PHE A 166 5.72 8.86 10.22
N ALA A 167 4.67 8.94 9.42
CA ALA A 167 4.74 9.07 7.98
C ALA A 167 3.61 9.94 7.45
N VAL A 168 3.89 10.62 6.33
CA VAL A 168 2.91 11.41 5.57
C VAL A 168 2.81 10.82 4.18
N ASP A 169 1.57 10.69 3.70
CA ASP A 169 1.29 10.37 2.30
C ASP A 169 0.70 11.62 1.63
N LEU A 170 1.07 11.84 0.38
CA LEU A 170 0.48 12.85 -0.50
C LEU A 170 -0.01 12.16 -1.76
N GLY A 171 -1.21 12.52 -2.20
CA GLY A 171 -1.84 11.95 -3.36
C GLY A 171 -2.45 12.97 -4.31
N LEU A 172 -2.40 12.64 -5.58
CA LEU A 172 -3.09 13.35 -6.65
C LEU A 172 -3.79 12.32 -7.53
N ASN A 173 -5.02 12.62 -7.93
CA ASN A 173 -5.78 11.78 -8.86
C ASN A 173 -6.45 12.65 -9.91
N TYR A 174 -6.40 12.21 -11.15
CA TYR A 174 -7.22 12.67 -12.27
C TYR A 174 -8.18 11.55 -12.67
N TYR A 175 -9.46 11.84 -12.79
CA TYR A 175 -10.45 10.90 -13.27
C TYR A 175 -11.34 11.55 -14.33
N ASP A 176 -11.48 10.87 -15.46
CA ASP A 176 -12.39 11.18 -16.54
C ASP A 176 -13.42 10.07 -16.63
N GLU A 177 -14.65 10.35 -16.15
CA GLU A 177 -15.75 9.39 -16.11
C GLU A 177 -16.20 8.97 -17.52
N GLU A 178 -16.25 9.90 -18.48
CA GLU A 178 -16.66 9.60 -19.85
C GLU A 178 -15.69 8.66 -20.56
N ALA A 179 -14.40 8.83 -20.27
CA ALA A 179 -13.35 7.98 -20.80
C ALA A 179 -13.13 6.71 -19.97
N ASP A 180 -13.72 6.60 -18.77
CA ASP A 180 -13.37 5.61 -17.75
C ASP A 180 -11.83 5.48 -17.60
N PHE A 181 -11.18 6.63 -17.39
CA PHE A 181 -9.73 6.74 -17.31
C PHE A 181 -9.32 7.47 -16.04
N SER A 182 -8.46 6.85 -15.27
CA SER A 182 -7.85 7.44 -14.08
C SER A 182 -6.32 7.45 -14.19
N PHE A 183 -5.72 8.55 -13.75
CA PHE A 183 -4.30 8.70 -13.55
C PHE A 183 -4.03 9.18 -12.15
N SER A 184 -3.06 8.58 -11.47
CA SER A 184 -2.70 8.94 -10.10
C SER A 184 -1.19 9.08 -9.93
N ALA A 185 -0.83 9.97 -9.01
CA ALA A 185 0.53 10.06 -8.47
C ALA A 185 0.45 10.08 -6.94
N ALA A 186 1.33 9.33 -6.29
CA ALA A 186 1.39 9.27 -4.83
C ALA A 186 2.84 9.27 -4.32
N LEU A 187 3.07 10.08 -3.29
CA LEU A 187 4.24 10.00 -2.41
C LEU A 187 3.77 9.31 -1.14
N ARG A 188 4.29 8.14 -0.85
CA ARG A 188 3.85 7.36 0.31
C ARG A 188 4.97 7.23 1.33
N ASN A 189 4.56 7.26 2.60
CA ASN A 189 5.41 7.00 3.75
C ASN A 189 6.65 7.94 3.82
N VAL A 190 6.45 9.23 3.54
CA VAL A 190 7.47 10.27 3.77
C VAL A 190 7.52 10.52 5.27
N GLY A 191 8.54 10.02 5.95
CA GLY A 191 8.57 10.12 7.41
C GLY A 191 9.88 9.70 8.04
N ALA A 192 9.86 9.62 9.36
CA ALA A 192 11.03 9.27 10.15
C ALA A 192 10.64 8.50 11.42
N GLN A 193 11.59 7.72 11.90
CA GLN A 193 11.53 7.09 13.21
C GLN A 193 11.86 8.14 14.28
N LEU A 194 10.99 8.25 15.29
CA LEU A 194 11.18 9.15 16.44
C LEU A 194 11.80 8.41 17.65
N LYS A 195 11.46 7.15 17.80
CA LYS A 195 12.03 6.28 18.81
C LYS A 195 12.53 5.00 18.13
N SER A 196 13.80 4.70 18.25
CA SER A 196 14.44 3.51 17.68
C SER A 196 14.30 2.29 18.59
N PHE A 197 14.40 1.08 18.00
CA PHE A 197 14.75 -0.12 18.72
C PHE A 197 16.23 -0.02 19.12
N ASP A 198 16.57 -0.26 20.34
CA ASP A 198 17.96 -0.39 20.81
C ASP A 198 19.00 0.59 20.18
N GLY A 199 18.61 1.85 19.98
CA GLY A 199 19.49 2.90 19.43
C GLY A 199 19.76 2.85 17.92
N LEU A 200 19.29 1.84 17.20
CA LEU A 200 19.45 1.75 15.76
C LEU A 200 18.32 2.51 15.04
N THR A 201 18.70 3.50 14.24
CA THR A 201 17.73 4.26 13.44
C THR A 201 17.39 3.50 12.16
N GLU A 202 16.11 3.22 11.98
CA GLU A 202 15.57 2.53 10.82
C GLU A 202 14.74 3.48 9.96
N ARG A 203 14.61 3.15 8.69
CA ARG A 203 13.90 4.01 7.73
C ARG A 203 12.47 3.56 7.54
N VAL A 204 11.58 4.55 7.43
CA VAL A 204 10.21 4.34 6.96
C VAL A 204 10.25 4.00 5.47
N PRO A 205 9.43 3.05 4.97
CA PRO A 205 9.51 2.56 3.59
C PRO A 205 8.89 3.56 2.59
N PHE A 206 9.62 4.64 2.30
CA PHE A 206 9.25 5.65 1.31
C PHE A 206 8.98 5.04 -0.06
N ASN A 207 7.94 5.51 -0.73
CA ASN A 207 7.56 5.03 -2.05
C ASN A 207 6.97 6.16 -2.91
N LEU A 208 7.56 6.40 -4.08
CA LEU A 208 7.00 7.24 -5.15
C LEU A 208 6.32 6.35 -6.17
N GLN A 209 5.04 6.60 -6.46
CA GLN A 209 4.21 5.79 -7.33
C GLN A 209 3.48 6.63 -8.38
N LEU A 210 3.29 6.03 -9.57
CA LEU A 210 2.39 6.50 -10.61
C LEU A 210 1.44 5.36 -11.00
N GLY A 211 0.17 5.66 -11.16
CA GLY A 211 -0.85 4.68 -11.46
C GLY A 211 -1.74 5.10 -12.63
N PHE A 212 -2.16 4.11 -13.43
CA PHE A 212 -3.08 4.27 -14.55
C PHE A 212 -4.14 3.19 -14.47
N THR A 213 -5.39 3.57 -14.64
CA THR A 213 -6.52 2.63 -14.75
C THR A 213 -7.39 3.04 -15.91
N LYS A 214 -7.76 2.08 -16.76
CA LYS A 214 -8.56 2.30 -17.96
C LYS A 214 -9.59 1.21 -18.14
N GLY A 215 -10.86 1.58 -18.14
CA GLY A 215 -11.95 0.71 -18.58
C GLY A 215 -12.10 0.66 -20.10
N MET A 216 -12.57 -0.46 -20.60
CA MET A 216 -12.82 -0.65 -22.03
C MET A 216 -14.28 -0.33 -22.37
N ALA A 217 -14.51 0.53 -23.37
CA ALA A 217 -15.85 0.99 -23.73
C ALA A 217 -16.82 -0.13 -24.19
N HIS A 218 -16.28 -1.24 -24.74
CA HIS A 218 -17.08 -2.31 -25.34
C HIS A 218 -16.88 -3.69 -24.70
N ALA A 219 -16.18 -3.76 -23.58
CA ALA A 219 -15.97 -4.99 -22.82
C ALA A 219 -16.04 -4.68 -21.32
N PRO A 220 -16.58 -5.58 -20.50
CA PRO A 220 -16.62 -5.40 -19.06
C PRO A 220 -15.25 -5.70 -18.43
N VAL A 221 -14.22 -5.00 -18.91
CA VAL A 221 -12.82 -5.22 -18.51
C VAL A 221 -12.17 -3.87 -18.23
N ARG A 222 -11.42 -3.81 -17.16
CA ARG A 222 -10.62 -2.66 -16.74
C ARG A 222 -9.19 -3.10 -16.49
N PHE A 223 -8.23 -2.39 -17.05
CA PHE A 223 -6.81 -2.63 -16.88
C PHE A 223 -6.19 -1.58 -15.97
N SER A 224 -5.26 -1.98 -15.14
CA SER A 224 -4.47 -1.08 -14.31
C SER A 224 -2.99 -1.39 -14.40
N VAL A 225 -2.19 -0.34 -14.33
CA VAL A 225 -0.73 -0.41 -14.27
C VAL A 225 -0.26 0.57 -13.20
N THR A 226 0.52 0.09 -12.25
CA THR A 226 1.16 0.93 -11.24
C THR A 226 2.67 0.78 -11.33
N LEU A 227 3.33 1.92 -11.43
CA LEU A 227 4.77 2.04 -11.29
C LEU A 227 5.07 2.36 -9.83
N THR A 228 5.86 1.54 -9.17
CA THR A 228 6.17 1.63 -7.73
C THR A 228 7.66 1.75 -7.50
N ASP A 229 8.06 2.26 -6.34
CA ASP A 229 9.46 2.42 -5.94
C ASP A 229 10.33 3.21 -6.93
N LEU A 230 9.78 4.24 -7.58
CA LEU A 230 10.40 4.97 -8.69
C LEU A 230 11.72 5.68 -8.33
N THR A 231 12.08 5.73 -7.06
CA THR A 231 13.36 6.28 -6.58
C THR A 231 14.43 5.22 -6.34
N ARG A 232 14.13 3.92 -6.54
CA ARG A 232 15.02 2.80 -6.23
C ARG A 232 15.52 2.13 -7.50
N TRP A 233 16.78 2.42 -7.87
CA TRP A 233 17.38 1.93 -9.11
C TRP A 233 18.70 1.16 -8.89
N SER A 234 19.18 1.06 -7.65
CA SER A 234 20.33 0.21 -7.32
C SER A 234 19.94 -1.28 -7.37
N SER A 235 20.90 -2.16 -7.58
CA SER A 235 20.69 -3.60 -7.41
C SER A 235 20.42 -3.94 -5.95
N ASP A 236 21.07 -3.22 -5.05
CA ASP A 236 20.99 -3.40 -3.61
C ASP A 236 19.61 -3.01 -3.02
N ASP A 237 18.77 -2.30 -3.79
CA ASP A 237 17.37 -2.00 -3.41
C ASP A 237 16.44 -3.22 -3.51
N TYR A 238 16.92 -4.34 -4.04
CA TYR A 238 16.13 -5.54 -4.31
C TYR A 238 16.81 -6.77 -3.74
N TYR A 239 16.01 -7.71 -3.24
CA TYR A 239 16.53 -9.00 -2.84
C TYR A 239 17.04 -9.78 -4.07
N HIS A 240 18.30 -10.21 -4.02
CA HIS A 240 18.93 -11.05 -5.04
C HIS A 240 19.95 -11.99 -4.39
N PRO A 241 20.25 -13.17 -4.99
CA PRO A 241 21.30 -14.06 -4.51
C PRO A 241 22.66 -13.39 -4.49
N GLU A 242 23.50 -13.77 -3.54
CA GLU A 242 24.87 -13.25 -3.42
C GLU A 242 25.65 -13.43 -4.74
N GLY A 243 26.37 -12.38 -5.16
CA GLY A 243 27.17 -12.37 -6.39
C GLY A 243 26.41 -12.08 -7.67
N GLU A 244 25.07 -12.03 -7.65
CA GLU A 244 24.28 -11.64 -8.81
C GLU A 244 24.01 -10.13 -8.82
N LYS A 245 24.10 -9.50 -10.02
CA LYS A 245 23.66 -8.13 -10.27
C LYS A 245 22.41 -8.15 -11.14
N LEU A 246 21.41 -7.38 -10.75
CA LEU A 246 20.21 -7.23 -11.59
C LEU A 246 20.54 -6.51 -12.90
N SER A 247 20.11 -7.09 -14.04
CA SER A 247 20.15 -6.40 -15.31
C SER A 247 19.21 -5.19 -15.32
N PHE A 248 19.49 -4.18 -16.14
CA PHE A 248 18.66 -2.99 -16.27
C PHE A 248 17.18 -3.32 -16.57
N GLY A 249 16.93 -4.27 -17.49
CA GLY A 249 15.57 -4.72 -17.82
C GLY A 249 14.84 -5.33 -16.64
N LYS A 250 15.50 -6.12 -15.78
CA LYS A 250 14.91 -6.65 -14.54
C LYS A 250 14.58 -5.53 -13.55
N LYS A 251 15.47 -4.52 -13.41
CA LYS A 251 15.20 -3.36 -12.55
C LYS A 251 13.96 -2.61 -13.03
N VAL A 252 13.87 -2.32 -14.32
CA VAL A 252 12.67 -1.68 -14.91
C VAL A 252 11.41 -2.48 -14.61
N LEU A 253 11.42 -3.80 -14.87
CA LEU A 253 10.26 -4.66 -14.62
C LEU A 253 9.85 -4.69 -13.14
N ASN A 254 10.82 -4.62 -12.21
CA ASN A 254 10.52 -4.62 -10.77
C ASN A 254 9.71 -3.40 -10.31
N HIS A 255 9.65 -2.35 -11.12
CA HIS A 255 8.78 -1.21 -10.84
C HIS A 255 7.32 -1.43 -11.23
N PHE A 256 6.97 -2.50 -11.95
CA PHE A 256 5.63 -2.70 -12.47
C PHE A 256 4.80 -3.62 -11.59
N ALA A 257 3.58 -3.18 -11.29
CA ALA A 257 2.46 -4.01 -10.89
C ALA A 257 1.32 -3.79 -11.89
N VAL A 258 0.76 -4.88 -12.40
CA VAL A 258 -0.32 -4.84 -13.40
C VAL A 258 -1.53 -5.57 -12.86
N GLY A 259 -2.71 -5.10 -13.24
CA GLY A 259 -3.97 -5.71 -12.84
C GLY A 259 -5.02 -5.66 -13.94
N VAL A 260 -5.95 -6.58 -13.86
CA VAL A 260 -7.13 -6.64 -14.70
C VAL A 260 -8.34 -6.95 -13.86
N ASP A 261 -9.42 -6.20 -14.07
CA ASP A 261 -10.75 -6.48 -13.55
C ASP A 261 -11.64 -6.96 -14.67
N ILE A 262 -12.41 -7.98 -14.41
CA ILE A 262 -13.57 -8.41 -15.18
C ILE A 262 -14.80 -8.00 -14.37
N LEU A 263 -15.70 -7.24 -14.97
CA LEU A 263 -16.89 -6.64 -14.35
C LEU A 263 -18.17 -7.29 -14.96
N PRO A 264 -18.51 -8.55 -14.58
CA PRO A 264 -19.64 -9.26 -15.20
C PRO A 264 -20.97 -8.53 -14.99
N THR A 265 -21.07 -7.80 -13.90
CA THR A 265 -22.21 -6.94 -13.57
C THR A 265 -21.71 -5.66 -12.90
N SER A 266 -22.61 -4.69 -12.71
CA SER A 266 -22.28 -3.43 -12.01
C SER A 266 -21.95 -3.61 -10.51
N TYR A 267 -22.22 -4.76 -9.94
CA TYR A 267 -21.99 -5.05 -8.50
C TYR A 267 -21.01 -6.19 -8.23
N LEU A 268 -20.51 -6.89 -9.27
CA LEU A 268 -19.57 -8.00 -9.14
C LEU A 268 -18.28 -7.68 -9.91
N TYR A 269 -17.14 -7.84 -9.27
CA TYR A 269 -15.85 -7.81 -9.94
C TYR A 269 -15.05 -9.09 -9.64
N LEU A 270 -14.27 -9.51 -10.63
CA LEU A 270 -13.24 -10.54 -10.53
C LEU A 270 -11.93 -9.91 -10.97
N SER A 271 -10.88 -10.07 -10.18
CA SER A 271 -9.60 -9.39 -10.39
C SER A 271 -8.46 -10.39 -10.45
N ALA A 272 -7.52 -10.10 -11.32
CA ALA A 272 -6.22 -10.77 -11.36
C ALA A 272 -5.11 -9.74 -11.51
N GLY A 273 -3.98 -9.96 -10.89
CA GLY A 273 -2.85 -9.05 -10.96
C GLY A 273 -1.50 -9.78 -10.92
N TYR A 274 -0.48 -9.05 -11.29
CA TYR A 274 0.87 -9.54 -11.25
C TYR A 274 1.84 -8.44 -10.79
N ASN A 275 2.64 -8.74 -9.78
CA ASN A 275 3.68 -7.87 -9.27
C ASN A 275 5.05 -8.45 -9.63
N PHE A 276 5.74 -7.78 -10.54
CA PHE A 276 7.02 -8.28 -11.09
C PHE A 276 8.11 -8.32 -10.03
N ARG A 277 8.21 -7.30 -9.17
CA ARG A 277 9.16 -7.26 -8.07
C ARG A 277 8.95 -8.42 -7.10
N ARG A 278 7.74 -8.59 -6.61
CA ARG A 278 7.38 -9.68 -5.70
C ARG A 278 7.63 -11.05 -6.32
N ALA A 279 7.31 -11.21 -7.61
CA ALA A 279 7.60 -12.43 -8.36
C ALA A 279 9.09 -12.75 -8.38
N TYR A 280 9.92 -11.74 -8.62
CA TYR A 280 11.37 -11.90 -8.66
C TYR A 280 11.93 -12.21 -7.27
N GLU A 281 11.62 -11.39 -6.26
CA GLU A 281 12.15 -11.52 -4.90
C GLU A 281 11.75 -12.84 -4.24
N LEU A 282 10.47 -13.26 -4.35
CA LEU A 282 10.01 -14.53 -3.80
C LEU A 282 10.65 -15.74 -4.50
N LYS A 283 10.86 -15.67 -5.82
CA LYS A 283 11.59 -16.72 -6.56
C LYS A 283 13.05 -16.81 -6.14
N ALA A 284 13.72 -15.67 -6.03
CA ALA A 284 15.10 -15.58 -5.56
C ALA A 284 15.24 -16.15 -4.12
N ALA A 285 14.23 -15.93 -3.28
CA ALA A 285 14.16 -16.48 -1.92
C ALA A 285 13.68 -17.95 -1.86
N GLY A 286 13.51 -18.64 -3.00
CA GLY A 286 13.20 -20.08 -3.05
C GLY A 286 11.72 -20.43 -3.20
N SER A 287 10.81 -19.47 -3.43
CA SER A 287 9.40 -19.77 -3.72
C SER A 287 9.25 -20.36 -5.13
N SER A 288 8.64 -21.53 -5.25
CA SER A 288 8.49 -22.22 -6.53
C SER A 288 7.17 -21.92 -7.26
N HIS A 289 6.11 -21.48 -6.57
CA HIS A 289 4.77 -21.41 -7.14
C HIS A 289 4.10 -20.05 -6.90
N MET A 290 3.36 -19.58 -7.91
CA MET A 290 2.47 -18.41 -7.87
C MET A 290 3.12 -17.10 -7.33
N ALA A 291 4.45 -17.00 -7.37
CA ALA A 291 5.15 -15.78 -6.97
C ALA A 291 4.72 -14.61 -7.84
N GLY A 292 4.26 -13.53 -7.20
CA GLY A 292 3.80 -12.31 -7.88
C GLY A 292 2.37 -12.34 -8.42
N LEU A 293 1.76 -13.52 -8.62
CA LEU A 293 0.36 -13.63 -9.04
C LEU A 293 -0.58 -13.31 -7.87
N THR A 294 -1.64 -12.58 -8.17
CA THR A 294 -2.70 -12.24 -7.22
C THR A 294 -4.05 -12.44 -7.88
N LEU A 295 -5.03 -12.87 -7.11
CA LEU A 295 -6.39 -13.11 -7.56
C LEU A 295 -7.37 -12.57 -6.52
N GLY A 296 -8.54 -12.18 -6.94
CA GLY A 296 -9.60 -11.79 -6.03
C GLY A 296 -10.93 -11.52 -6.71
N GLY A 297 -11.87 -11.10 -5.91
CA GLY A 297 -13.18 -10.71 -6.38
C GLY A 297 -14.00 -10.15 -5.23
N GLY A 298 -15.10 -9.52 -5.56
CA GLY A 298 -15.97 -8.94 -4.54
C GLY A 298 -17.27 -8.42 -5.09
N LEU A 299 -18.08 -7.99 -4.14
CA LEU A 299 -19.41 -7.43 -4.35
C LEU A 299 -19.41 -5.96 -3.93
N GLN A 300 -19.96 -5.11 -4.77
CA GLN A 300 -20.14 -3.68 -4.52
C GLN A 300 -21.63 -3.31 -4.65
N LEU A 301 -22.39 -3.59 -3.59
CA LEU A 301 -23.77 -3.15 -3.48
C LEU A 301 -23.82 -1.69 -3.00
N LYS A 302 -24.96 -1.01 -3.14
CA LYS A 302 -25.08 0.41 -2.78
C LYS A 302 -24.58 0.74 -1.36
N ARG A 303 -24.94 -0.07 -0.38
CA ARG A 303 -24.55 0.15 1.04
C ARG A 303 -23.59 -0.89 1.57
N PHE A 304 -23.53 -2.06 0.99
CA PHE A 304 -22.70 -3.16 1.48
C PHE A 304 -21.69 -3.56 0.41
N LYS A 305 -20.43 -3.65 0.81
CA LYS A 305 -19.31 -4.03 -0.05
C LYS A 305 -18.51 -5.10 0.65
N ALA A 306 -18.11 -6.12 -0.09
CA ALA A 306 -17.28 -7.20 0.43
C ALA A 306 -16.30 -7.67 -0.64
N GLY A 307 -15.11 -8.04 -0.24
CA GLY A 307 -14.10 -8.55 -1.13
C GLY A 307 -13.23 -9.60 -0.48
N ILE A 308 -12.68 -10.44 -1.31
CA ILE A 308 -11.69 -11.47 -0.93
C ILE A 308 -10.56 -11.46 -1.94
N SER A 309 -9.34 -11.70 -1.49
CA SER A 309 -8.21 -11.88 -2.38
C SER A 309 -7.20 -12.90 -1.86
N TYR A 310 -6.47 -13.45 -2.81
CA TYR A 310 -5.35 -14.35 -2.62
C TYR A 310 -4.09 -13.68 -3.17
N ALA A 311 -3.05 -13.60 -2.36
CA ALA A 311 -1.74 -13.11 -2.75
C ALA A 311 -0.66 -13.81 -1.94
N LYS A 312 0.56 -13.86 -2.46
CA LYS A 312 1.71 -14.40 -1.73
C LYS A 312 2.62 -13.26 -1.32
N TYR A 313 2.69 -12.96 -0.01
CA TYR A 313 3.56 -11.92 0.57
C TYR A 313 4.78 -12.50 1.26
N HIS A 314 4.78 -13.78 1.55
CA HIS A 314 5.87 -14.50 2.21
C HIS A 314 6.27 -15.74 1.41
N VAL A 315 7.52 -16.18 1.54
CA VAL A 315 8.07 -17.33 0.80
C VAL A 315 7.33 -18.62 1.11
N SER A 316 7.01 -18.83 2.39
CA SER A 316 6.42 -20.10 2.89
C SER A 316 4.91 -20.19 2.66
N THR A 317 4.18 -19.07 2.76
CA THR A 317 2.71 -19.10 2.78
C THR A 317 2.07 -18.06 1.88
N ALA A 318 0.84 -18.34 1.47
CA ALA A 318 -0.04 -17.37 0.84
C ALA A 318 -0.89 -16.64 1.90
N SER A 319 -1.31 -15.44 1.58
CA SER A 319 -2.22 -14.63 2.38
C SER A 319 -3.59 -14.58 1.73
N LEU A 320 -4.63 -14.69 2.56
CA LEU A 320 -6.01 -14.42 2.20
C LEU A 320 -6.42 -13.11 2.88
N ALA A 321 -6.92 -12.16 2.10
CA ALA A 321 -7.45 -10.91 2.62
C ALA A 321 -8.96 -10.83 2.41
N PHE A 322 -9.66 -10.30 3.40
CA PHE A 322 -11.10 -10.13 3.43
C PHE A 322 -11.42 -8.69 3.82
N ASN A 323 -12.36 -8.08 3.12
CA ASN A 323 -12.85 -6.74 3.43
C ASN A 323 -14.37 -6.75 3.50
N VAL A 324 -14.92 -6.00 4.43
CA VAL A 324 -16.35 -5.71 4.51
C VAL A 324 -16.53 -4.23 4.82
N ALA A 325 -17.35 -3.55 4.03
CA ALA A 325 -17.72 -2.16 4.28
C ALA A 325 -19.23 -1.94 4.24
N TYR A 326 -19.66 -0.95 5.01
CA TYR A 326 -21.03 -0.51 5.08
C TYR A 326 -21.10 1.03 5.02
N CYS A 327 -21.96 1.54 4.15
CA CYS A 327 -22.29 2.95 4.03
C CYS A 327 -23.57 3.21 4.86
N LEU A 328 -23.45 4.07 5.90
CA LEU A 328 -24.51 4.39 6.87
C LEU A 328 -25.64 5.25 6.28
#